data_1220ad6d1b9fed0f4731b9f2678845f6
#
_entry.id   1220ad6d1b9fed0f4731b9f2678845f6
#
_cell.length_a   1.000
_cell.length_b   1.000
_cell.length_c   1.000
_cell.angle_alpha   90.00
_cell.angle_beta   90.00
_cell.angle_gamma   90.00
#
_symmetry.space_group_name_H-M   'P 1'
#
loop_
_entity.id
_entity.type
_entity.pdbx_description
1 polymer ?
#
loop_
_entity_poly.entity_id
_entity_poly.type
_entity_poly.pdbx_seq_one_letter_code
_entity_poly.pdbx_strand_id
1 'polypeptide(L)'
;MNNQGKVWGFTSHLFAKNNVSIHRIQVDPGGYCSKHKHNHKYNMFYVEEGALDIEVWKNDYDLVDKTVLVKGDFMSVKPGEYHLFKANKDTIAFEIYWPELLSEDIQRKSVGKMNK
;
A
#
# COMPACT_ATOMS: atom_id res chain seq x y z
N MET A 1 -11.15 -10.83 13.75
CA MET A 1 -10.74 -9.64 12.97
C MET A 1 -10.96 -8.39 13.78
N ASN A 2 -9.99 -7.51 13.83
CA ASN A 2 -10.14 -6.22 14.47
C ASN A 2 -10.57 -5.18 13.45
N ASN A 3 -11.78 -4.66 13.63
CA ASN A 3 -12.32 -3.60 12.79
C ASN A 3 -12.18 -2.27 13.54
N GLN A 4 -11.73 -1.24 12.86
CA GLN A 4 -11.60 0.09 13.44
C GLN A 4 -12.24 1.12 12.53
N GLY A 5 -13.16 1.92 13.11
CA GLY A 5 -13.74 3.05 12.41
C GLY A 5 -12.71 4.15 12.17
N LYS A 6 -12.79 4.78 11.01
CA LYS A 6 -11.97 5.89 10.58
C LYS A 6 -12.86 7.01 10.07
N VAL A 7 -12.35 8.23 10.04
CA VAL A 7 -13.10 9.38 9.48
C VAL A 7 -13.50 9.10 8.02
N TRP A 8 -12.66 8.41 7.28
CA TRP A 8 -12.85 8.12 5.84
C TRP A 8 -13.57 6.79 5.56
N GLY A 9 -13.89 5.99 6.57
CA GLY A 9 -14.50 4.68 6.40
C GLY A 9 -14.11 3.76 7.54
N PHE A 10 -13.60 2.58 7.23
CA PHE A 10 -13.04 1.73 8.27
C PHE A 10 -11.98 0.78 7.73
N THR A 11 -11.17 0.26 8.64
CA THR A 11 -10.13 -0.71 8.34
C THR A 11 -10.36 -1.98 9.14
N SER A 12 -10.09 -3.12 8.51
CA SER A 12 -10.14 -4.44 9.13
C SER A 12 -8.74 -5.04 9.08
N HIS A 13 -8.17 -5.31 10.24
CA HIS A 13 -6.86 -5.95 10.32
C HIS A 13 -7.04 -7.45 10.09
N LEU A 14 -6.56 -7.97 8.96
CA LEU A 14 -6.75 -9.36 8.56
C LEU A 14 -5.61 -10.26 9.00
N PHE A 15 -4.38 -9.76 8.97
CA PHE A 15 -3.21 -10.60 9.12
C PHE A 15 -2.00 -9.77 9.57
N ALA A 16 -1.23 -10.29 10.51
CA ALA A 16 0.08 -9.75 10.84
C ALA A 16 0.96 -10.90 11.32
N LYS A 17 2.05 -11.15 10.60
CA LYS A 17 3.01 -12.20 10.93
C LYS A 17 4.32 -11.94 10.21
N ASN A 18 5.46 -12.15 10.90
CA ASN A 18 6.79 -11.99 10.30
C ASN A 18 6.99 -10.61 9.66
N ASN A 19 6.51 -9.56 10.34
CA ASN A 19 6.61 -8.18 9.90
C ASN A 19 5.79 -7.83 8.66
N VAL A 20 4.91 -8.72 8.21
CA VAL A 20 3.94 -8.45 7.15
C VAL A 20 2.58 -8.22 7.79
N SER A 21 1.88 -7.17 7.40
CA SER A 21 0.50 -6.98 7.85
C SER A 21 -0.39 -6.66 6.66
N ILE A 22 -1.64 -7.13 6.74
CA ILE A 22 -2.64 -6.94 5.70
C ILE A 22 -3.90 -6.36 6.34
N HIS A 23 -4.37 -5.26 5.78
CA HIS A 23 -5.59 -4.60 6.20
C HIS A 23 -6.53 -4.47 5.00
N ARG A 24 -7.81 -4.74 5.22
CA ARG A 24 -8.84 -4.44 4.25
C ARG A 24 -9.45 -3.10 4.62
N ILE A 25 -9.50 -2.18 3.68
CA ILE A 25 -10.07 -0.86 3.92
C ILE A 25 -11.32 -0.66 3.09
N GLN A 26 -12.30 0.01 3.67
CA GLN A 26 -13.47 0.54 2.98
C GLN A 26 -13.39 2.05 3.07
N VAL A 27 -13.36 2.71 1.93
CA VAL A 27 -13.28 4.16 1.86
C VAL A 27 -14.59 4.69 1.35
N ASP A 28 -15.22 5.54 2.14
CA ASP A 28 -16.50 6.16 1.80
C ASP A 28 -16.29 7.23 0.71
N PRO A 29 -17.33 7.53 -0.10
CA PRO A 29 -17.22 8.60 -1.09
C PRO A 29 -16.79 9.92 -0.44
N GLY A 30 -15.71 10.52 -0.97
CA GLY A 30 -15.13 11.72 -0.42
C GLY A 30 -14.14 11.49 0.72
N GLY A 31 -13.93 10.24 1.14
CA GLY A 31 -12.99 9.92 2.20
C GLY A 31 -11.54 10.04 1.76
N TYR A 32 -10.68 10.47 2.67
CA TYR A 32 -9.24 10.50 2.46
C TYR A 32 -8.52 10.34 3.80
N CYS A 33 -7.35 9.70 3.75
CA CYS A 33 -6.54 9.52 4.94
C CYS A 33 -5.58 10.71 5.12
N SER A 34 -4.90 10.75 6.27
CA SER A 34 -3.89 11.78 6.51
C SER A 34 -2.68 11.60 5.58
N LYS A 35 -2.01 12.71 5.26
CA LYS A 35 -0.71 12.66 4.60
C LYS A 35 0.31 12.16 5.63
N HIS A 36 0.92 11.02 5.36
CA HIS A 36 1.84 10.37 6.29
C HIS A 36 2.93 9.60 5.54
N LYS A 37 3.93 9.15 6.26
CA LYS A 37 4.98 8.29 5.72
C LYS A 37 5.34 7.18 6.71
N HIS A 38 5.89 6.11 6.18
CA HIS A 38 6.50 5.04 6.96
C HIS A 38 7.99 5.07 6.72
N ASN A 39 8.79 5.01 7.79
CA ASN A 39 10.24 5.14 7.64
C ASN A 39 10.94 3.84 7.25
N HIS A 40 10.33 2.68 7.53
CA HIS A 40 11.01 1.40 7.43
C HIS A 40 10.22 0.32 6.69
N LYS A 41 9.06 0.65 6.13
CA LYS A 41 8.24 -0.35 5.45
C LYS A 41 7.62 0.18 4.17
N TYR A 42 7.39 -0.73 3.24
CA TYR A 42 6.60 -0.51 2.04
C TYR A 42 5.12 -0.58 2.39
N ASN A 43 4.32 0.13 1.63
CA ASN A 43 2.86 0.11 1.73
C ASN A 43 2.30 -0.13 0.32
N MET A 44 1.79 -1.33 0.07
CA MET A 44 1.14 -1.67 -1.19
C MET A 44 -0.36 -1.49 -1.05
N PHE A 45 -0.96 -0.95 -2.11
CA PHE A 45 -2.41 -0.84 -2.24
C PHE A 45 -2.87 -1.74 -3.39
N TYR A 46 -3.91 -2.52 -3.14
CA TYR A 46 -4.57 -3.35 -4.15
C TYR A 46 -6.06 -3.05 -4.10
N VAL A 47 -6.66 -2.70 -5.25
CA VAL A 47 -8.08 -2.32 -5.31
C VAL A 47 -8.93 -3.52 -5.71
N GLU A 48 -9.88 -3.87 -4.84
CA GLU A 48 -10.87 -4.92 -5.10
C GLU A 48 -12.09 -4.37 -5.82
N GLU A 49 -12.58 -3.20 -5.39
CA GLU A 49 -13.73 -2.53 -6.00
C GLU A 49 -13.57 -1.02 -5.90
N GLY A 50 -14.12 -0.30 -6.86
CA GLY A 50 -14.12 1.15 -6.87
C GLY A 50 -12.88 1.72 -7.52
N ALA A 51 -12.44 2.86 -7.03
CA ALA A 51 -11.26 3.55 -7.51
C ALA A 51 -10.58 4.28 -6.37
N LEU A 52 -9.28 4.06 -6.22
CA LEU A 52 -8.49 4.66 -5.15
C LEU A 52 -7.45 5.59 -5.77
N ASP A 53 -7.49 6.86 -5.39
CA ASP A 53 -6.51 7.84 -5.81
C ASP A 53 -5.36 7.82 -4.80
N ILE A 54 -4.15 7.62 -5.29
CA ILE A 54 -2.94 7.64 -4.45
C ILE A 54 -2.12 8.85 -4.83
N GLU A 55 -1.78 9.67 -3.84
CA GLU A 55 -0.88 10.81 -4.00
C GLU A 55 0.40 10.52 -3.25
N VAL A 56 1.54 10.68 -3.92
CA VAL A 56 2.87 10.41 -3.36
C VAL A 56 3.78 11.60 -3.62
N TRP A 57 4.43 12.05 -2.55
CA TRP A 57 5.42 13.13 -2.62
C TRP A 57 6.81 12.50 -2.69
N LYS A 58 7.44 12.61 -3.87
CA LYS A 58 8.71 11.92 -4.16
C LYS A 58 9.94 12.60 -3.57
N ASN A 59 9.82 13.86 -3.17
CA ASN A 59 10.94 14.63 -2.65
C ASN A 59 10.43 15.72 -1.71
N ASP A 60 11.34 16.58 -1.24
CA ASP A 60 11.01 17.68 -0.33
C ASP A 60 10.31 18.85 -1.02
N TYR A 61 10.13 18.78 -2.34
CA TYR A 61 9.38 19.79 -3.10
C TYR A 61 7.90 19.39 -3.15
N ASP A 62 7.05 20.32 -3.55
CA ASP A 62 5.61 20.09 -3.63
C ASP A 62 5.18 19.30 -4.87
N LEU A 63 6.10 18.52 -5.44
CA LEU A 63 5.78 17.67 -6.59
C LEU A 63 5.05 16.42 -6.11
N VAL A 64 3.85 16.23 -6.62
CA VAL A 64 2.97 15.13 -6.24
C VAL A 64 2.73 14.24 -7.45
N ASP A 65 3.03 12.95 -7.30
CA ASP A 65 2.61 11.94 -8.26
C ASP A 65 1.21 11.48 -7.88
N LYS A 66 0.28 11.57 -8.82
CA LYS A 66 -1.10 11.14 -8.64
C LYS A 66 -1.39 9.95 -9.52
N THR A 67 -1.86 8.87 -8.91
CA THR A 67 -2.21 7.64 -9.62
C THR A 67 -3.61 7.22 -9.21
N VAL A 68 -4.42 6.82 -10.20
CA VAL A 68 -5.74 6.26 -9.93
C VAL A 68 -5.65 4.75 -10.11
N LEU A 69 -5.98 4.01 -9.05
CA LEU A 69 -6.06 2.56 -9.09
C LEU A 69 -7.51 2.15 -9.22
N VAL A 70 -7.82 1.33 -10.20
CA VAL A 70 -9.16 0.75 -10.36
C VAL A 70 -9.10 -0.74 -10.06
N LYS A 71 -10.24 -1.42 -10.12
CA LYS A 71 -10.35 -2.85 -9.79
C LYS A 71 -9.22 -3.68 -10.42
N GLY A 72 -8.47 -4.38 -9.60
CA GLY A 72 -7.36 -5.23 -10.03
C GLY A 72 -6.01 -4.53 -10.10
N ASP A 73 -5.97 -3.22 -9.97
CA ASP A 73 -4.72 -2.47 -9.98
C ASP A 73 -4.06 -2.48 -8.62
N PHE A 74 -2.74 -2.33 -8.63
CA PHE A 74 -1.96 -2.22 -7.40
C PHE A 74 -0.76 -1.31 -7.62
N MET A 75 -0.27 -0.72 -6.53
CA MET A 75 0.99 0.00 -6.51
C MET A 75 1.57 0.01 -5.11
N SER A 76 2.88 0.20 -5.01
CA SER A 76 3.59 0.25 -3.74
C SER A 76 4.19 1.63 -3.52
N VAL A 77 4.10 2.08 -2.27
CA VAL A 77 4.78 3.30 -1.80
C VAL A 77 6.00 2.87 -1.01
N LYS A 78 7.13 3.49 -1.30
CA LYS A 78 8.41 3.16 -0.67
C LYS A 78 8.53 3.78 0.72
N PRO A 79 9.38 3.21 1.60
CA PRO A 79 9.71 3.86 2.86
C PRO A 79 10.21 5.29 2.62
N GLY A 80 9.83 6.19 3.50
CA GLY A 80 10.27 7.58 3.46
C GLY A 80 9.45 8.51 2.58
N GLU A 81 8.55 8.00 1.76
CA GLU A 81 7.70 8.81 0.90
C GLU A 81 6.40 9.18 1.61
N TYR A 82 6.11 10.47 1.70
CA TYR A 82 4.80 10.92 2.16
C TYR A 82 3.74 10.56 1.14
N HIS A 83 2.61 10.10 1.60
CA HIS A 83 1.51 9.72 0.74
C HIS A 83 0.16 9.82 1.43
N LEU A 84 -0.89 9.82 0.62
CA LEU A 84 -2.27 9.69 1.10
C LEU A 84 -3.09 8.96 0.04
N PHE A 85 -4.20 8.38 0.48
CA PHE A 85 -5.21 7.87 -0.44
C PHE A 85 -6.53 8.62 -0.26
N LYS A 86 -7.32 8.61 -1.32
CA LYS A 86 -8.68 9.16 -1.28
C LYS A 86 -9.56 8.44 -2.30
N ALA A 87 -10.86 8.53 -2.12
CA ALA A 87 -11.81 7.94 -3.04
C ALA A 87 -13.01 8.86 -3.24
N ASN A 88 -13.54 8.89 -4.45
CA ASN A 88 -14.74 9.66 -4.80
C ASN A 88 -16.00 8.81 -4.82
N LYS A 89 -15.86 7.50 -4.69
CA LYS A 89 -16.96 6.54 -4.62
C LYS A 89 -16.60 5.43 -3.66
N ASP A 90 -17.57 4.61 -3.29
CA ASP A 90 -17.32 3.48 -2.41
C ASP A 90 -16.18 2.63 -2.98
N THR A 91 -15.15 2.41 -2.17
CA THR A 91 -13.97 1.70 -2.59
C THR A 91 -13.55 0.69 -1.55
N ILE A 92 -13.21 -0.50 -2.01
CA ILE A 92 -12.66 -1.57 -1.19
C ILE A 92 -11.26 -1.87 -1.70
N ALA A 93 -10.29 -1.80 -0.81
CA ALA A 93 -8.91 -2.05 -1.15
C ALA A 93 -8.20 -2.78 -0.01
N PHE A 94 -7.01 -3.26 -0.30
CA PHE A 94 -6.14 -3.87 0.71
C PHE A 94 -4.88 -3.05 0.84
N GLU A 95 -4.47 -2.82 2.08
CA GLU A 95 -3.17 -2.26 2.40
C GLU A 95 -2.28 -3.40 2.90
N ILE A 96 -1.12 -3.55 2.28
CA ILE A 96 -0.15 -4.59 2.63
C ILE A 96 1.15 -3.89 3.00
N TYR A 97 1.67 -4.21 4.19
CA TYR A 97 2.90 -3.62 4.70
C TYR A 97 3.95 -4.71 4.87
N TRP A 98 5.19 -4.42 4.46
CA TRP A 98 6.33 -5.30 4.71
C TRP A 98 7.60 -4.47 4.83
N PRO A 99 8.62 -4.98 5.57
CA PRO A 99 9.87 -4.24 5.74
C PRO A 99 10.71 -4.26 4.46
N GLU A 100 11.63 -3.31 4.35
CA GLU A 100 12.59 -3.32 3.27
C GLU A 100 13.49 -4.55 3.37
N LEU A 101 13.66 -5.26 2.25
CA LEU A 101 14.46 -6.48 2.18
C LEU A 101 15.77 -6.19 1.46
N LEU A 102 16.84 -6.85 1.92
CA LEU A 102 18.15 -6.73 1.28
C LEU A 102 18.24 -7.75 0.13
N SER A 103 18.48 -7.26 -1.06
CA SER A 103 18.55 -8.12 -2.26
C SER A 103 19.72 -9.11 -2.21
N GLU A 104 20.78 -8.78 -1.48
CA GLU A 104 21.95 -9.64 -1.31
C GLU A 104 21.79 -10.69 -0.21
N ASP A 105 20.65 -10.69 0.49
CA ASP A 105 20.36 -11.69 1.52
C ASP A 105 19.90 -12.98 0.88
N ILE A 106 20.86 -13.71 0.30
CA ILE A 106 20.60 -14.96 -0.39
C ILE A 106 21.85 -15.82 -0.35
N GLN A 107 21.69 -17.12 -0.12
CA GLN A 107 22.74 -18.11 -0.22
C GLN A 107 22.37 -19.11 -1.30
N ARG A 108 23.31 -19.35 -2.20
CA ARG A 108 23.05 -20.26 -3.33
C ARG A 108 23.94 -21.51 -3.25
N LYS A 109 23.35 -22.67 -3.50
CA LYS A 109 24.10 -23.93 -3.62
C LYS A 109 24.42 -24.25 -5.07
N SER A 110 23.75 -23.61 -5.99
CA SER A 110 23.94 -23.82 -7.42
C SER A 110 23.61 -22.54 -8.17
N VAL A 111 24.03 -22.50 -9.45
CA VAL A 111 23.73 -21.39 -10.35
C VAL A 111 22.65 -21.85 -11.32
N GLY A 112 21.62 -21.01 -11.50
CA GLY A 112 20.59 -21.28 -12.49
C GLY A 112 21.16 -21.23 -13.89
N LYS A 113 20.59 -22.02 -14.79
CA LYS A 113 20.98 -22.05 -16.20
C LYS A 113 19.80 -22.48 -17.07
N MET A 114 19.93 -22.16 -18.36
CA MET A 114 18.94 -22.61 -19.32
C MET A 114 19.15 -24.09 -19.62
N ASN A 115 18.08 -24.84 -19.59
CA ASN A 115 18.07 -26.23 -20.06
C ASN A 115 17.68 -26.22 -21.53
N LYS A 116 18.62 -26.59 -22.39
CA LYS A 116 18.41 -26.59 -23.84
C LYS A 116 18.06 -27.97 -24.36
#